data_1c3917e2820498ee869fa72280e20995
#
_entry.id   1c3917e2820498ee869fa72280e20995
#
_cell.length_a   1.000
_cell.length_b   1.000
_cell.length_c   1.000
_cell.angle_alpha   90.00
_cell.angle_beta   90.00
_cell.angle_gamma   90.00
#
_symmetry.space_group_name_H-M   'P 1'
#
loop_
_entity.id
_entity.type
_entity.pdbx_description
1 polymer ?
#
loop_
_entity_poly.entity_id
_entity_poly.type
_entity_poly.pdbx_seq_one_letter_code
_entity_poly.pdbx_strand_id
1 'polypeptide(L)'
;MASLVEELINVLTEEEKVYRTLAANGEKKRQIIIDADIPALEALTDLDQQAGDELLIMSNKQVSLLTDIANVLGKSDEKMTVTRLIGYLGTQPDIQAKLTAARDSLIEAAAQMKEINDLNSQLLAQAIELTEFDITLFKSMRQAPETANYDRNAYNTGDILGSSGFDAKQ
;
A
#
# COMPACT_ATOMS: atom_id res chain seq x y z
N MET A 1 -15.99 -21.16 29.54
CA MET A 1 -16.50 -20.62 28.25
C MET A 1 -16.66 -19.10 28.28
N ALA A 2 -17.35 -18.49 29.22
CA ALA A 2 -17.48 -17.02 29.30
C ALA A 2 -16.12 -16.30 29.27
N SER A 3 -15.14 -16.75 30.06
CA SER A 3 -13.79 -16.18 30.09
C SER A 3 -13.05 -16.24 28.75
N LEU A 4 -13.18 -17.33 27.99
CA LEU A 4 -12.54 -17.44 26.65
C LEU A 4 -13.19 -16.50 25.63
N VAL A 5 -14.52 -16.32 25.71
CA VAL A 5 -15.23 -15.39 24.82
C VAL A 5 -14.91 -13.94 25.18
N GLU A 6 -14.78 -13.63 26.49
CA GLU A 6 -14.34 -12.30 26.92
C GLU A 6 -12.89 -12.01 26.47
N GLU A 7 -12.00 -12.99 26.54
CA GLU A 7 -10.64 -12.85 26.02
C GLU A 7 -10.64 -12.65 24.51
N LEU A 8 -11.47 -13.37 23.76
CA LEU A 8 -11.65 -13.16 22.33
C LEU A 8 -12.15 -11.74 22.01
N ILE A 9 -13.15 -11.23 22.75
CA ILE A 9 -13.63 -9.85 22.60
C ILE A 9 -12.49 -8.85 22.82
N ASN A 10 -11.66 -9.06 23.83
CA ASN A 10 -10.50 -8.21 24.08
C ASN A 10 -9.51 -8.23 22.92
N VAL A 11 -9.20 -9.41 22.37
CA VAL A 11 -8.31 -9.55 21.21
C VAL A 11 -8.87 -8.79 20.00
N LEU A 12 -10.16 -8.96 19.68
CA LEU A 12 -10.80 -8.25 18.57
C LEU A 12 -10.78 -6.73 18.77
N THR A 13 -10.95 -6.26 20.02
CA THR A 13 -10.89 -4.83 20.35
C THR A 13 -9.47 -4.27 20.21
N GLU A 14 -8.44 -5.01 20.58
CA GLU A 14 -7.06 -4.59 20.38
C GLU A 14 -6.68 -4.59 18.89
N GLU A 15 -7.09 -5.60 18.12
CA GLU A 15 -6.94 -5.61 16.65
C GLU A 15 -7.59 -4.38 16.01
N GLU A 16 -8.82 -4.02 16.42
CA GLU A 16 -9.49 -2.82 15.94
C GLU A 16 -8.66 -1.56 16.17
N LYS A 17 -8.08 -1.39 17.35
CA LYS A 17 -7.23 -0.23 17.66
C LYS A 17 -6.02 -0.14 16.73
N VAL A 18 -5.38 -1.27 16.44
CA VAL A 18 -4.24 -1.32 15.51
C VAL A 18 -4.68 -0.96 14.10
N TYR A 19 -5.80 -1.47 13.60
CA TYR A 19 -6.34 -1.08 12.29
C TYR A 19 -6.67 0.41 12.20
N ARG A 20 -7.24 0.99 13.26
CA ARG A 20 -7.50 2.44 13.30
C ARG A 20 -6.22 3.26 13.31
N THR A 21 -5.17 2.79 13.98
CA THR A 21 -3.84 3.42 13.95
C THR A 21 -3.25 3.36 12.55
N LEU A 22 -3.32 2.22 11.88
CA LEU A 22 -2.86 2.06 10.50
C LEU A 22 -3.64 2.96 9.53
N ALA A 23 -4.95 3.10 9.72
CA ALA A 23 -5.77 4.03 8.93
C ALA A 23 -5.32 5.49 9.13
N ALA A 24 -5.09 5.90 10.38
CA ALA A 24 -4.59 7.24 10.69
C ALA A 24 -3.17 7.50 10.13
N ASN A 25 -2.30 6.51 10.18
CA ASN A 25 -0.99 6.55 9.53
C ASN A 25 -1.13 6.64 8.01
N GLY A 26 -2.07 5.92 7.42
CA GLY A 26 -2.37 5.98 5.99
C GLY A 26 -2.79 7.37 5.52
N GLU A 27 -3.59 8.09 6.31
CA GLU A 27 -3.94 9.49 6.00
C GLU A 27 -2.72 10.41 6.02
N LYS A 28 -1.81 10.24 6.99
CA LYS A 28 -0.53 10.96 7.02
C LYS A 28 0.36 10.60 5.84
N LYS A 29 0.41 9.31 5.49
CA LYS A 29 1.21 8.80 4.38
C LYS A 29 0.81 9.43 3.05
N ARG A 30 -0.47 9.73 2.85
CA ARG A 30 -0.96 10.43 1.66
C ARG A 30 -0.23 11.75 1.43
N GLN A 31 -0.15 12.60 2.45
CA GLN A 31 0.53 13.89 2.35
C GLN A 31 2.04 13.73 2.14
N ILE A 32 2.66 12.78 2.84
CA ILE A 32 4.08 12.46 2.71
C ILE A 32 4.43 12.03 1.27
N ILE A 33 3.57 11.24 0.62
CA ILE A 33 3.74 10.83 -0.78
C ILE A 33 3.62 12.03 -1.71
N ILE A 34 2.64 12.91 -1.50
CA ILE A 34 2.43 14.13 -2.29
C ILE A 34 3.66 15.05 -2.18
N ASP A 35 4.20 15.19 -0.98
CA ASP A 35 5.36 16.04 -0.70
C ASP A 35 6.70 15.39 -1.14
N ALA A 36 6.68 14.13 -1.56
CA ALA A 36 7.84 13.33 -1.91
C ALA A 36 8.89 13.27 -0.78
N ASP A 37 8.44 13.26 0.47
CA ASP A 37 9.29 13.16 1.66
C ASP A 37 9.67 11.69 1.92
N ILE A 38 10.73 11.23 1.27
CA ILE A 38 11.17 9.83 1.35
C ILE A 38 11.56 9.43 2.77
N PRO A 39 12.36 10.22 3.55
CA PRO A 39 12.67 9.86 4.92
C PRO A 39 11.45 9.70 5.82
N ALA A 40 10.47 10.58 5.70
CA ALA A 40 9.21 10.48 6.45
C ALA A 40 8.38 9.26 6.02
N LEU A 41 8.39 8.90 4.73
CA LEU A 41 7.71 7.72 4.21
C LEU A 41 8.34 6.43 4.76
N GLU A 42 9.67 6.35 4.81
CA GLU A 42 10.40 5.22 5.38
C GLU A 42 10.07 5.07 6.87
N ALA A 43 10.18 6.14 7.65
CA ALA A 43 9.90 6.11 9.09
C ALA A 43 8.47 5.67 9.40
N LEU A 44 7.49 6.13 8.62
CA LEU A 44 6.08 5.74 8.79
C LEU A 44 5.83 4.29 8.35
N THR A 45 6.55 3.82 7.33
CA THR A 45 6.47 2.43 6.86
C THR A 45 7.01 1.46 7.92
N ASP A 46 8.09 1.82 8.62
CA ASP A 46 8.62 1.02 9.73
C ASP A 46 7.61 0.89 10.88
N LEU A 47 6.89 1.97 11.20
CA LEU A 47 5.81 1.92 12.19
C LEU A 47 4.64 1.03 11.73
N ASP A 48 4.26 1.10 10.48
CA ASP A 48 3.22 0.25 9.91
C ASP A 48 3.63 -1.22 9.89
N GLN A 49 4.92 -1.52 9.67
CA GLN A 49 5.45 -2.88 9.75
C GLN A 49 5.34 -3.44 11.17
N GLN A 50 5.70 -2.65 12.18
CA GLN A 50 5.54 -3.05 13.59
C GLN A 50 4.08 -3.35 13.94
N ALA A 51 3.17 -2.48 13.50
CA ALA A 51 1.73 -2.70 13.67
C ALA A 51 1.24 -3.97 12.96
N GLY A 52 1.78 -4.27 11.78
CA GLY A 52 1.50 -5.51 11.05
C GLY A 52 1.95 -6.76 11.81
N ASP A 53 3.13 -6.71 12.44
CA ASP A 53 3.65 -7.80 13.27
C ASP A 53 2.77 -8.01 14.52
N GLU A 54 2.29 -6.94 15.16
CA GLU A 54 1.33 -7.01 16.26
C GLU A 54 0.02 -7.66 15.83
N LEU A 55 -0.54 -7.28 14.66
CA LEU A 55 -1.74 -7.91 14.11
C LEU A 55 -1.56 -9.40 13.86
N LEU A 56 -0.40 -9.83 13.39
CA LEU A 56 -0.11 -11.24 13.17
C LEU A 56 -0.14 -12.05 14.48
N ILE A 57 0.43 -11.49 15.55
CA ILE A 57 0.41 -12.10 16.89
C ILE A 57 -1.03 -12.23 17.40
N MET A 58 -1.82 -11.15 17.27
CA MET A 58 -3.23 -11.12 17.70
C MET A 58 -4.08 -12.09 16.89
N SER A 59 -3.89 -12.17 15.58
CA SER A 59 -4.58 -13.11 14.70
C SER A 59 -4.31 -14.56 15.09
N ASN A 60 -3.06 -14.90 15.40
CA ASN A 60 -2.71 -16.24 15.89
C ASN A 60 -3.38 -16.55 17.23
N LYS A 61 -3.44 -15.57 18.14
CA LYS A 61 -4.16 -15.71 19.41
C LYS A 61 -5.66 -15.89 19.19
N GLN A 62 -6.26 -15.13 18.27
CA GLN A 62 -7.67 -15.28 17.89
C GLN A 62 -7.97 -16.70 17.40
N VAL A 63 -7.13 -17.26 16.52
CA VAL A 63 -7.29 -18.63 16.01
C VAL A 63 -7.20 -19.66 17.14
N SER A 64 -6.23 -19.50 18.05
CA SER A 64 -6.10 -20.38 19.23
C SER A 64 -7.35 -20.34 20.12
N LEU A 65 -7.84 -19.14 20.45
CA LEU A 65 -9.05 -18.98 21.26
C LEU A 65 -10.28 -19.58 20.61
N LEU A 66 -10.45 -19.40 19.29
CA LEU A 66 -11.56 -20.01 18.56
C LEU A 66 -11.48 -21.52 18.57
N THR A 67 -10.28 -22.09 18.49
CA THR A 67 -10.05 -23.55 18.60
C THR A 67 -10.40 -24.06 19.99
N ASP A 68 -9.97 -23.37 21.04
CA ASP A 68 -10.27 -23.73 22.42
C ASP A 68 -11.77 -23.66 22.71
N ILE A 69 -12.43 -22.63 22.20
CA ILE A 69 -13.89 -22.48 22.32
C ILE A 69 -14.60 -23.60 21.56
N ALA A 70 -14.16 -23.97 20.36
CA ALA A 70 -14.71 -25.11 19.61
C ALA A 70 -14.61 -26.40 20.38
N ASN A 71 -13.46 -26.65 21.01
CA ASN A 71 -13.26 -27.83 21.87
C ASN A 71 -14.22 -27.86 23.07
N VAL A 72 -14.39 -26.73 23.75
CA VAL A 72 -15.33 -26.61 24.88
C VAL A 72 -16.79 -26.80 24.46
N LEU A 73 -17.11 -26.40 23.22
CA LEU A 73 -18.47 -26.60 22.65
C LEU A 73 -18.71 -27.99 22.08
N GLY A 74 -17.70 -28.87 22.06
CA GLY A 74 -17.77 -30.18 21.41
C GLY A 74 -17.91 -30.10 19.88
N LYS A 75 -17.33 -29.04 19.27
CA LYS A 75 -17.36 -28.73 17.84
C LYS A 75 -15.97 -28.72 17.22
N SER A 76 -15.08 -29.56 17.71
CA SER A 76 -13.66 -29.64 17.28
C SER A 76 -13.48 -29.96 15.80
N ASP A 77 -14.47 -30.64 15.19
CA ASP A 77 -14.43 -31.04 13.78
C ASP A 77 -14.81 -29.89 12.82
N GLU A 78 -15.30 -28.77 13.36
CA GLU A 78 -15.73 -27.63 12.57
C GLU A 78 -14.72 -26.47 12.67
N LYS A 79 -14.39 -25.84 11.55
CA LYS A 79 -13.64 -24.57 11.58
C LYS A 79 -14.50 -23.51 12.23
N MET A 80 -14.19 -23.19 13.50
CA MET A 80 -14.88 -22.16 14.24
C MET A 80 -14.48 -20.77 13.70
N THR A 81 -15.49 -19.92 13.51
CA THR A 81 -15.31 -18.50 13.18
C THR A 81 -16.08 -17.65 14.18
N VAL A 82 -15.71 -16.36 14.31
CA VAL A 82 -16.42 -15.43 15.21
C VAL A 82 -17.92 -15.38 14.85
N THR A 83 -18.25 -15.36 13.57
CA THR A 83 -19.66 -15.35 13.12
C THR A 83 -20.41 -16.61 13.52
N ARG A 84 -19.79 -17.80 13.41
CA ARG A 84 -20.40 -19.04 13.87
C ARG A 84 -20.56 -19.08 15.37
N LEU A 85 -19.56 -18.61 16.10
CA LEU A 85 -19.62 -18.52 17.56
C LEU A 85 -20.77 -17.64 18.02
N ILE A 86 -21.00 -16.51 17.39
CA ILE A 86 -22.15 -15.63 17.68
C ILE A 86 -23.46 -16.41 17.56
N GLY A 87 -23.60 -17.28 16.55
CA GLY A 87 -24.75 -18.15 16.37
C GLY A 87 -24.97 -19.15 17.53
N TYR A 88 -23.89 -19.63 18.14
CA TYR A 88 -23.98 -20.56 19.28
C TYR A 88 -24.25 -19.88 20.62
N LEU A 89 -24.09 -18.55 20.71
CA LEU A 89 -24.30 -17.78 21.94
C LEU A 89 -25.77 -17.33 22.18
N GLY A 90 -26.73 -17.89 21.45
CA GLY A 90 -28.16 -17.49 21.56
C GLY A 90 -28.77 -17.57 22.95
N THR A 91 -28.21 -18.39 23.87
CA THR A 91 -28.60 -18.48 25.26
C THR A 91 -27.97 -17.41 26.17
N GLN A 92 -27.02 -16.62 25.66
CA GLN A 92 -26.28 -15.59 26.39
C GLN A 92 -26.29 -14.26 25.61
N PRO A 93 -27.43 -13.57 25.58
CA PRO A 93 -27.65 -12.41 24.70
C PRO A 93 -26.68 -11.26 24.97
N ASP A 94 -26.26 -11.03 26.22
CA ASP A 94 -25.31 -9.96 26.56
C ASP A 94 -23.92 -10.19 25.98
N ILE A 95 -23.43 -11.43 26.06
CA ILE A 95 -22.11 -11.81 25.50
C ILE A 95 -22.19 -11.84 23.99
N GLN A 96 -23.28 -12.35 23.43
CA GLN A 96 -23.55 -12.34 21.99
C GLN A 96 -23.53 -10.92 21.44
N ALA A 97 -24.19 -9.96 22.08
CA ALA A 97 -24.22 -8.56 21.66
C ALA A 97 -22.82 -7.93 21.70
N LYS A 98 -22.05 -8.16 22.78
CA LYS A 98 -20.68 -7.64 22.91
C LYS A 98 -19.75 -8.21 21.82
N LEU A 99 -19.81 -9.51 21.57
CA LEU A 99 -18.98 -10.16 20.55
C LEU A 99 -19.37 -9.69 19.14
N THR A 100 -20.67 -9.50 18.89
CA THR A 100 -21.17 -8.95 17.62
C THR A 100 -20.64 -7.54 17.41
N ALA A 101 -20.75 -6.67 18.42
CA ALA A 101 -20.25 -5.30 18.34
C ALA A 101 -18.73 -5.24 18.08
N ALA A 102 -17.93 -6.05 18.80
CA ALA A 102 -16.49 -6.11 18.62
C ALA A 102 -16.11 -6.59 17.19
N ARG A 103 -16.78 -7.63 16.68
CA ARG A 103 -16.58 -8.10 15.30
C ARG A 103 -16.90 -7.02 14.28
N ASP A 104 -18.05 -6.38 14.40
CA ASP A 104 -18.53 -5.41 13.43
C ASP A 104 -17.62 -4.17 13.40
N SER A 105 -17.19 -3.70 14.56
CA SER A 105 -16.25 -2.58 14.70
C SER A 105 -14.88 -2.92 14.10
N LEU A 106 -14.39 -4.14 14.30
CA LEU A 106 -13.15 -4.61 13.70
C LEU A 106 -13.25 -4.67 12.16
N ILE A 107 -14.35 -5.21 11.63
CA ILE A 107 -14.58 -5.28 10.18
C ILE A 107 -14.59 -3.88 9.58
N GLU A 108 -15.27 -2.92 10.21
CA GLU A 108 -15.32 -1.53 9.76
C GLU A 108 -13.92 -0.90 9.77
N ALA A 109 -13.16 -1.05 10.85
CA ALA A 109 -11.81 -0.51 10.95
C ALA A 109 -10.86 -1.11 9.89
N ALA A 110 -10.92 -2.42 9.67
CA ALA A 110 -10.12 -3.10 8.65
C ALA A 110 -10.51 -2.66 7.23
N ALA A 111 -11.80 -2.47 6.95
CA ALA A 111 -12.28 -1.99 5.66
C ALA A 111 -11.80 -0.55 5.37
N GLN A 112 -11.88 0.33 6.37
CA GLN A 112 -11.40 1.70 6.26
C GLN A 112 -9.89 1.75 6.01
N MET A 113 -9.11 0.98 6.77
CA MET A 113 -7.66 0.89 6.58
C MET A 113 -7.32 0.40 5.18
N LYS A 114 -8.01 -0.64 4.70
CA LYS A 114 -7.81 -1.20 3.36
C LYS A 114 -8.08 -0.15 2.28
N GLU A 115 -9.18 0.58 2.35
CA GLU A 115 -9.52 1.63 1.39
C GLU A 115 -8.43 2.71 1.33
N ILE A 116 -7.98 3.21 2.48
CA ILE A 116 -6.91 4.20 2.57
C ILE A 116 -5.60 3.66 1.97
N ASN A 117 -5.26 2.40 2.26
CA ASN A 117 -4.04 1.78 1.75
C ASN A 117 -4.10 1.58 0.22
N ASP A 118 -5.24 1.18 -0.32
CA ASP A 118 -5.45 1.02 -1.76
C ASP A 118 -5.30 2.37 -2.49
N LEU A 119 -5.86 3.45 -1.95
CA LEU A 119 -5.70 4.81 -2.48
C LEU A 119 -4.24 5.28 -2.43
N ASN A 120 -3.53 5.04 -1.33
CA ASN A 120 -2.12 5.39 -1.20
C ASN A 120 -1.23 4.60 -2.16
N SER A 121 -1.55 3.33 -2.41
CA SER A 121 -0.84 2.50 -3.38
C SER A 121 -0.97 3.05 -4.80
N GLN A 122 -2.17 3.48 -5.18
CA GLN A 122 -2.41 4.13 -6.48
C GLN A 122 -1.66 5.47 -6.59
N LEU A 123 -1.71 6.29 -5.54
CA LEU A 123 -1.01 7.57 -5.51
C LEU A 123 0.51 7.39 -5.62
N LEU A 124 1.07 6.41 -4.91
CA LEU A 124 2.50 6.10 -4.98
C LEU A 124 2.92 5.62 -6.37
N ALA A 125 2.10 4.76 -7.00
CA ALA A 125 2.35 4.31 -8.37
C ALA A 125 2.39 5.49 -9.37
N GLN A 126 1.45 6.43 -9.25
CA GLN A 126 1.43 7.64 -10.08
C GLN A 126 2.64 8.55 -9.81
N ALA A 127 3.05 8.69 -8.55
CA ALA A 127 4.24 9.49 -8.18
C ALA A 127 5.53 8.88 -8.77
N ILE A 128 5.66 7.57 -8.77
CA ILE A 128 6.79 6.86 -9.40
C ILE A 128 6.80 7.09 -10.91
N GLU A 129 5.66 6.91 -11.58
CA GLU A 129 5.52 7.11 -13.03
C GLU A 129 5.90 8.55 -13.43
N LEU A 130 5.44 9.55 -12.68
CA LEU A 130 5.80 10.95 -12.91
C LEU A 130 7.31 11.18 -12.76
N THR A 131 7.91 10.61 -11.72
CA THR A 131 9.36 10.72 -11.47
C THR A 131 10.18 10.09 -12.61
N GLU A 132 9.77 8.94 -13.11
CA GLU A 132 10.40 8.27 -14.27
C GLU A 132 10.28 9.10 -15.54
N PHE A 133 9.13 9.73 -15.76
CA PHE A 133 8.93 10.68 -16.87
C PHE A 133 9.87 11.87 -16.75
N ASP A 134 9.97 12.50 -15.58
CA ASP A 134 10.85 13.64 -15.36
C ASP A 134 12.32 13.28 -15.60
N ILE A 135 12.77 12.12 -15.11
CA ILE A 135 14.14 11.61 -15.36
C ILE A 135 14.39 11.44 -16.86
N THR A 136 13.42 10.89 -17.59
CA THR A 136 13.52 10.69 -19.05
C THR A 136 13.59 12.02 -19.78
N LEU A 137 12.76 12.99 -19.37
CA LEU A 137 12.76 14.34 -19.92
C LEU A 137 14.10 15.02 -19.69
N PHE A 138 14.65 15.00 -18.47
CA PHE A 138 15.97 15.56 -18.16
C PHE A 138 17.10 14.91 -18.98
N LYS A 139 17.05 13.59 -19.16
CA LYS A 139 18.03 12.88 -20.02
C LYS A 139 17.94 13.35 -21.46
N SER A 140 16.72 13.49 -22.01
CA SER A 140 16.52 13.95 -23.38
C SER A 140 16.97 15.40 -23.58
N MET A 141 16.75 16.28 -22.60
CA MET A 141 17.22 17.67 -22.63
C MET A 141 18.75 17.77 -22.60
N ARG A 142 19.43 16.86 -21.91
CA ARG A 142 20.92 16.81 -21.91
C ARG A 142 21.50 16.21 -23.19
N GLN A 143 20.72 15.39 -23.89
CA GLN A 143 21.14 14.78 -25.18
C GLN A 143 20.80 15.63 -26.41
N ALA A 144 20.11 16.74 -26.27
CA ALA A 144 19.89 17.69 -27.37
C ALA A 144 21.01 18.73 -27.39
N PRO A 145 21.58 19.06 -28.50
CA PRO A 145 21.54 18.40 -29.81
C PRO A 145 22.91 18.28 -30.48
N GLU A 146 23.18 17.19 -31.09
CA GLU A 146 24.17 17.17 -32.21
C GLU A 146 23.67 17.96 -33.44
N THR A 147 22.40 18.41 -33.45
CA THR A 147 21.84 19.20 -34.57
C THR A 147 22.37 20.62 -34.65
N ALA A 148 23.00 21.17 -33.59
CA ALA A 148 23.68 22.46 -33.64
C ALA A 148 25.00 22.44 -34.44
N ASN A 149 25.53 21.27 -34.74
CA ASN A 149 26.75 21.12 -35.56
C ASN A 149 26.46 20.99 -37.06
N TYR A 150 25.20 20.88 -37.48
CA TYR A 150 24.90 20.76 -38.91
C TYR A 150 25.14 22.07 -39.70
N ASP A 151 25.01 23.21 -39.05
CA ASP A 151 25.22 24.50 -39.72
C ASP A 151 26.70 24.89 -39.89
N ARG A 152 27.60 24.34 -39.09
CA ARG A 152 29.01 24.70 -39.17
C ARG A 152 29.77 23.96 -40.28
N ASN A 153 29.32 22.77 -40.68
CA ASN A 153 29.90 21.99 -41.76
C ASN A 153 29.23 22.26 -43.13
N ALA A 154 28.04 22.83 -43.16
CA ALA A 154 27.36 23.17 -44.41
C ALA A 154 28.01 24.35 -45.17
N TYR A 155 28.71 25.24 -44.44
CA TYR A 155 29.40 26.35 -45.06
C TYR A 155 30.77 25.98 -45.60
N ASN A 156 31.36 24.85 -45.21
CA ASN A 156 32.68 24.42 -45.68
C ASN A 156 32.65 23.48 -46.91
N THR A 157 31.50 22.99 -47.33
CA THR A 157 31.36 22.15 -48.52
C THR A 157 31.01 22.93 -49.78
N GLY A 158 30.71 24.25 -49.65
CA GLY A 158 30.44 25.13 -50.77
C GLY A 158 31.70 25.59 -51.56
N ASP A 159 32.87 25.47 -50.96
CA ASP A 159 34.10 25.99 -51.55
C ASP A 159 34.92 24.95 -52.37
N ILE A 160 34.47 23.69 -52.41
CA ILE A 160 35.20 22.62 -53.14
C ILE A 160 34.59 22.37 -54.56
N LEU A 161 33.45 23.00 -54.88
CA LEU A 161 32.84 22.84 -56.20
C LEU A 161 32.94 24.03 -57.12
N GLY A 162 33.86 24.93 -56.83
CA GLY A 162 34.13 26.16 -57.65
C GLY A 162 35.44 26.22 -58.33
N SER A 163 35.92 25.20 -58.96
CA SER A 163 36.93 25.37 -60.09
C SER A 163 37.20 24.03 -60.76
N SER A 164 36.32 23.56 -61.58
CA SER A 164 36.74 22.76 -62.74
C SER A 164 36.08 23.38 -63.97
N GLY A 165 36.87 24.18 -64.67
CA GLY A 165 36.46 24.75 -65.91
C GLY A 165 36.08 23.66 -66.90
N PHE A 166 34.95 23.79 -67.46
CA PHE A 166 34.52 23.05 -68.63
C PHE A 166 35.17 23.74 -69.84
N ASP A 167 36.27 23.19 -70.26
CA ASP A 167 36.85 23.60 -71.54
C ASP A 167 36.19 22.85 -72.68
N ALA A 168 35.25 23.54 -73.35
CA ALA A 168 34.61 23.05 -74.58
C ALA A 168 35.54 23.44 -75.73
N LYS A 169 36.18 22.48 -76.35
CA LYS A 169 36.70 22.60 -77.69
C LYS A 169 36.16 21.50 -78.59
N GLN A 170 35.37 21.97 -79.53
CA GLN A 170 35.07 21.42 -80.88
C GLN A 170 34.53 19.98 -80.88
#